data_8ce59535668c3ce35957ffb26b15b07b
#
_entry.id   8ce59535668c3ce35957ffb26b15b07b
#
_cell.length_a   1.000
_cell.length_b   1.000
_cell.length_c   1.000
_cell.angle_alpha   90.00
_cell.angle_beta   90.00
_cell.angle_gamma   90.00
#
_symmetry.space_group_name_H-M   'P 1'
#
loop_
_entity.id
_entity.type
_entity.pdbx_description
1 polymer ?
#
loop_
_entity_poly.entity_id
_entity_poly.type
_entity_poly.pdbx_seq_one_letter_code
_entity_poly.pdbx_strand_id
1 'polypeptide(L)'
;MKPTRARSLLLTGVLAAAVTWALLIVIYSKLPPLTWTGIPALLLAAAVEAWTGRDLRARINGNPGSKPVAPLFVARMAVFAKASSQVGALLAGVSVGFIGYLSDKIDAATPRSDLITASLSFGSCLILIAAALFLEYCCRVPRDPDGNPDDEPAPPRRSPFHN
;
A
#
# COMPACT_ATOMS: atom_id res chain seq x y z
N MET A 1 5.36 -12.83 -10.07
CA MET A 1 5.95 -11.87 -9.11
C MET A 1 5.76 -12.41 -7.69
N LYS A 2 6.75 -12.26 -6.78
CA LYS A 2 6.59 -12.72 -5.39
C LYS A 2 5.63 -11.75 -4.65
N PRO A 3 4.65 -12.27 -3.88
CA PRO A 3 3.71 -11.45 -3.12
C PRO A 3 4.45 -10.60 -2.08
N THR A 4 3.87 -9.46 -1.74
CA THR A 4 4.37 -8.62 -0.65
C THR A 4 4.38 -9.45 0.63
N ARG A 5 5.56 -9.64 1.23
CA ARG A 5 5.67 -10.42 2.46
C ARG A 5 5.25 -9.55 3.64
N ALA A 6 4.26 -10.00 4.40
CA ALA A 6 3.83 -9.33 5.63
C ALA A 6 4.99 -9.03 6.59
N ARG A 7 6.00 -9.91 6.63
CA ARG A 7 7.23 -9.70 7.42
C ARG A 7 7.98 -8.42 7.01
N SER A 8 8.05 -8.11 5.70
CA SER A 8 8.71 -6.89 5.23
C SER A 8 7.96 -5.64 5.68
N LEU A 9 6.63 -5.64 5.60
CA LEU A 9 5.78 -4.54 6.07
C LEU A 9 5.93 -4.32 7.58
N LEU A 10 5.90 -5.40 8.36
CA LEU A 10 6.08 -5.35 9.81
C LEU A 10 7.47 -4.81 10.18
N LEU A 11 8.54 -5.30 9.54
CA LEU A 11 9.89 -4.81 9.80
C LEU A 11 10.03 -3.31 9.48
N THR A 12 9.49 -2.85 8.35
CA THR A 12 9.49 -1.43 8.00
C THR A 12 8.73 -0.60 9.03
N GLY A 13 7.55 -1.06 9.46
CA GLY A 13 6.73 -0.38 10.46
C GLY A 13 7.43 -0.31 11.83
N VAL A 14 8.00 -1.43 12.30
CA VAL A 14 8.71 -1.47 13.58
C VAL A 14 9.96 -0.59 13.59
N LEU A 15 10.75 -0.62 12.52
CA LEU A 15 11.93 0.26 12.38
C LEU A 15 11.50 1.73 12.36
N ALA A 16 10.47 2.08 11.60
CA ALA A 16 9.94 3.45 11.56
C ALA A 16 9.43 3.90 12.94
N ALA A 17 8.73 3.03 13.68
CA ALA A 17 8.25 3.33 15.02
C ALA A 17 9.40 3.57 16.01
N ALA A 18 10.42 2.71 16.01
CA ALA A 18 11.58 2.84 16.88
C ALA A 18 12.36 4.13 16.59
N VAL A 19 12.61 4.44 15.32
CA VAL A 19 13.30 5.68 14.91
C VAL A 19 12.49 6.90 15.31
N THR A 20 11.18 6.91 15.04
CA THR A 20 10.31 8.03 15.39
C THR A 20 10.27 8.26 16.90
N TRP A 21 10.12 7.19 17.69
CA TRP A 21 10.11 7.28 19.15
C TRP A 21 11.41 7.86 19.67
N ALA A 22 12.57 7.39 19.18
CA ALA A 22 13.88 7.91 19.58
C ALA A 22 14.07 9.40 19.19
N LEU A 23 13.61 9.81 18.01
CA LEU A 23 13.66 11.20 17.57
C LEU A 23 12.79 12.12 18.41
N LEU A 24 11.59 11.67 18.80
CA LEU A 24 10.66 12.48 19.60
C LEU A 24 11.20 12.79 21.00
N ILE A 25 12.02 11.93 21.59
CA ILE A 25 12.68 12.20 22.87
C ILE A 25 13.49 13.49 22.80
N VAL A 26 14.11 13.78 21.63
CA VAL A 26 15.02 14.92 21.47
C VAL A 26 14.32 16.14 20.88
N ILE A 27 13.35 15.96 19.98
CA ILE A 27 12.87 17.04 19.09
C ILE A 27 11.41 17.45 19.38
N TYR A 28 10.65 16.68 20.16
CA TYR A 28 9.20 16.93 20.33
C TYR A 28 8.85 18.36 20.73
N SER A 29 9.63 18.99 21.62
CA SER A 29 9.40 20.37 22.08
C SER A 29 9.55 21.44 20.98
N LYS A 30 10.16 21.08 19.86
CA LYS A 30 10.38 21.98 18.70
C LYS A 30 9.42 21.69 17.55
N LEU A 31 8.60 20.63 17.63
CA LEU A 31 7.63 20.30 16.59
C LEU A 31 6.36 21.14 16.72
N PRO A 32 5.80 21.62 15.59
CA PRO A 32 4.46 22.16 15.59
C PRO A 32 3.44 21.06 15.91
N PRO A 33 2.24 21.41 16.44
CA PRO A 33 1.20 20.44 16.73
C PRO A 33 0.81 19.66 15.47
N LEU A 34 0.50 18.35 15.64
CA LEU A 34 0.11 17.50 14.54
C LEU A 34 -1.14 18.02 13.85
N THR A 35 -1.06 18.20 12.53
CA THR A 35 -2.21 18.56 11.71
C THR A 35 -2.94 17.31 11.21
N TRP A 36 -4.25 17.32 11.33
CA TRP A 36 -5.11 16.21 10.88
C TRP A 36 -5.35 16.15 9.37
N THR A 37 -4.79 17.12 8.61
CA THR A 37 -4.96 17.24 7.14
C THR A 37 -4.45 16.04 6.36
N GLY A 38 -3.51 15.26 6.89
CA GLY A 38 -3.01 14.04 6.26
C GLY A 38 -4.02 12.88 6.25
N ILE A 39 -4.93 12.83 7.22
CA ILE A 39 -5.91 11.74 7.38
C ILE A 39 -6.83 11.61 6.16
N PRO A 40 -7.54 12.69 5.73
CA PRO A 40 -8.41 12.60 4.55
C PRO A 40 -7.65 12.27 3.27
N ALA A 41 -6.41 12.72 3.12
CA ALA A 41 -5.58 12.37 1.96
C ALA A 41 -5.29 10.87 1.90
N LEU A 42 -4.93 10.24 3.03
CA LEU A 42 -4.70 8.79 3.12
C LEU A 42 -5.97 7.99 2.83
N LEU A 43 -7.11 8.42 3.36
CA LEU A 43 -8.40 7.76 3.12
C LEU A 43 -8.83 7.88 1.66
N LEU A 44 -8.61 9.04 1.04
CA LEU A 44 -8.91 9.25 -0.37
C LEU A 44 -8.01 8.37 -1.26
N ALA A 45 -6.72 8.28 -0.97
CA ALA A 45 -5.81 7.37 -1.65
C ALA A 45 -6.28 5.91 -1.52
N ALA A 46 -6.65 5.47 -0.32
CA ALA A 46 -7.18 4.13 -0.09
C ALA A 46 -8.47 3.86 -0.86
N ALA A 47 -9.38 4.84 -0.94
CA ALA A 47 -10.62 4.72 -1.70
C ALA A 47 -10.35 4.57 -3.21
N VAL A 48 -9.44 5.36 -3.77
CA VAL A 48 -9.02 5.27 -5.18
C VAL A 48 -8.38 3.91 -5.48
N GLU A 49 -7.50 3.41 -4.61
CA GLU A 49 -6.88 2.09 -4.77
C GLU A 49 -7.91 0.95 -4.72
N ALA A 50 -8.84 1.00 -3.77
CA ALA A 50 -9.89 0.01 -3.65
C ALA A 50 -10.84 0.02 -4.86
N TRP A 51 -11.17 1.21 -5.36
CA TRP A 51 -11.99 1.36 -6.57
C TRP A 51 -11.28 0.77 -7.80
N THR A 52 -10.03 1.17 -8.01
CA THR A 52 -9.21 0.69 -9.13
C THR A 52 -9.05 -0.83 -9.09
N GLY A 53 -8.86 -1.40 -7.89
CA GLY A 53 -8.77 -2.84 -7.70
C GLY A 53 -10.04 -3.58 -8.11
N ARG A 54 -11.21 -3.05 -7.76
CA ARG A 54 -12.52 -3.63 -8.15
C ARG A 54 -12.75 -3.55 -9.66
N ASP A 55 -12.48 -2.39 -10.26
CA ASP A 55 -12.63 -2.19 -11.71
C ASP A 55 -11.69 -3.12 -12.50
N LEU A 56 -10.44 -3.22 -12.06
CA LEU A 56 -9.46 -4.10 -12.68
C LEU A 56 -9.86 -5.57 -12.59
N ARG A 57 -10.35 -6.02 -11.43
CA ARG A 57 -10.82 -7.37 -11.25
C ARG A 57 -12.05 -7.70 -12.12
N ALA A 58 -12.99 -6.75 -12.24
CA ALA A 58 -14.16 -6.92 -13.10
C ALA A 58 -13.76 -7.08 -14.59
N ARG A 59 -12.74 -6.35 -15.03
CA ARG A 59 -12.18 -6.43 -16.40
C ARG A 59 -11.42 -7.74 -16.65
N ILE A 60 -10.62 -8.20 -15.67
CA ILE A 60 -9.88 -9.46 -15.78
C ILE A 60 -10.82 -10.66 -15.83
N ASN A 61 -11.94 -10.61 -15.09
CA ASN A 61 -12.95 -11.68 -15.08
C ASN A 61 -13.84 -11.71 -16.35
N GLY A 62 -13.58 -10.87 -17.34
CA GLY A 62 -14.27 -10.91 -18.64
C GLY A 62 -15.74 -10.54 -18.58
N ASN A 63 -16.18 -9.65 -17.67
CA ASN A 63 -17.56 -9.19 -17.62
C ASN A 63 -18.01 -8.63 -18.97
N PRO A 64 -19.27 -8.94 -19.41
CA PRO A 64 -19.79 -8.49 -20.70
C PRO A 64 -19.71 -6.96 -20.84
N GLY A 65 -18.97 -6.48 -21.85
CA GLY A 65 -18.75 -5.04 -22.12
C GLY A 65 -17.44 -4.47 -21.56
N SER A 66 -16.61 -5.24 -20.85
CA SER A 66 -15.29 -4.77 -20.41
C SER A 66 -14.24 -4.89 -21.51
N LYS A 67 -13.50 -3.80 -21.79
CA LYS A 67 -12.37 -3.84 -22.71
C LYS A 67 -11.21 -4.65 -22.12
N PRO A 68 -10.52 -5.50 -22.89
CA PRO A 68 -9.36 -6.25 -22.40
C PRO A 68 -8.27 -5.27 -21.89
N VAL A 69 -7.72 -5.57 -20.73
CA VAL A 69 -6.70 -4.71 -20.10
C VAL A 69 -5.32 -5.11 -20.63
N ALA A 70 -4.53 -4.14 -21.05
CA ALA A 70 -3.16 -4.40 -21.49
C ALA A 70 -2.33 -4.99 -20.32
N PRO A 71 -1.58 -6.10 -20.53
CA PRO A 71 -0.81 -6.76 -19.47
C PRO A 71 0.18 -5.82 -18.77
N LEU A 72 0.75 -4.86 -19.52
CA LEU A 72 1.67 -3.85 -19.00
C LEU A 72 1.00 -2.92 -17.98
N PHE A 73 -0.28 -2.58 -18.18
CA PHE A 73 -1.04 -1.76 -17.24
C PHE A 73 -1.25 -2.49 -15.90
N VAL A 74 -1.63 -3.77 -15.96
CA VAL A 74 -1.79 -4.61 -14.77
C VAL A 74 -0.48 -4.72 -13.98
N ALA A 75 0.65 -4.91 -14.68
CA ALA A 75 1.97 -4.97 -14.07
C ALA A 75 2.34 -3.65 -13.35
N ARG A 76 2.05 -2.49 -13.95
CA ARG A 76 2.29 -1.18 -13.34
C ARG A 76 1.42 -0.97 -12.08
N MET A 77 0.15 -1.37 -12.12
CA MET A 77 -0.74 -1.27 -10.96
C MET A 77 -0.29 -2.18 -9.82
N ALA A 78 0.22 -3.37 -10.11
CA ALA A 78 0.79 -4.26 -9.10
C ALA A 78 2.04 -3.66 -8.41
N VAL A 79 2.92 -3.00 -9.16
CA VAL A 79 4.09 -2.30 -8.61
C VAL A 79 3.65 -1.10 -7.76
N PHE A 80 2.67 -0.33 -8.23
CA PHE A 80 2.10 0.80 -7.49
C PHE A 80 1.51 0.34 -6.15
N ALA A 81 0.66 -0.69 -6.15
CA ALA A 81 0.08 -1.27 -4.95
C ALA A 81 1.15 -1.71 -3.93
N LYS A 82 2.25 -2.30 -4.43
CA LYS A 82 3.37 -2.72 -3.59
C LYS A 82 4.10 -1.52 -2.97
N ALA A 83 4.33 -0.46 -3.72
CA ALA A 83 4.93 0.77 -3.21
C ALA A 83 4.02 1.44 -2.17
N SER A 84 2.72 1.54 -2.45
CA SER A 84 1.73 2.13 -1.56
C SER A 84 1.63 1.38 -0.22
N SER A 85 1.65 0.04 -0.24
CA SER A 85 1.65 -0.76 0.99
C SER A 85 2.90 -0.52 1.85
N GLN A 86 4.07 -0.31 1.25
CA GLN A 86 5.31 0.00 1.97
C GLN A 86 5.27 1.41 2.59
N VAL A 87 4.78 2.41 1.85
CA VAL A 87 4.58 3.78 2.37
C VAL A 87 3.56 3.76 3.51
N GLY A 88 2.45 3.03 3.36
CA GLY A 88 1.47 2.85 4.42
C GLY A 88 2.06 2.23 5.68
N ALA A 89 2.91 1.20 5.56
CA ALA A 89 3.58 0.57 6.69
C ALA A 89 4.57 1.53 7.39
N LEU A 90 5.30 2.35 6.63
CA LEU A 90 6.20 3.35 7.16
C LEU A 90 5.43 4.41 7.96
N LEU A 91 4.36 4.97 7.39
CA LEU A 91 3.53 5.97 8.06
C LEU A 91 2.80 5.41 9.28
N ALA A 92 2.35 4.15 9.21
CA ALA A 92 1.79 3.45 10.37
C ALA A 92 2.82 3.33 11.50
N GLY A 93 4.06 2.97 11.18
CA GLY A 93 5.15 2.91 12.13
C GLY A 93 5.44 4.27 12.77
N VAL A 94 5.49 5.34 11.97
CA VAL A 94 5.64 6.71 12.49
C VAL A 94 4.51 7.03 13.47
N SER A 95 3.26 6.75 13.12
CA SER A 95 2.10 6.98 14.01
C SER A 95 2.20 6.20 15.32
N VAL A 96 2.66 4.94 15.27
CA VAL A 96 2.90 4.12 16.48
C VAL A 96 4.00 4.71 17.34
N GLY A 97 5.08 5.23 16.75
CA GLY A 97 6.14 5.94 17.47
C GLY A 97 5.62 7.17 18.22
N PHE A 98 4.74 7.96 17.60
CA PHE A 98 4.05 9.08 18.25
C PHE A 98 3.14 8.61 19.39
N ILE A 99 2.31 7.59 19.16
CA ILE A 99 1.41 7.04 20.17
C ILE A 99 2.21 6.56 21.39
N GLY A 100 3.29 5.80 21.17
CA GLY A 100 4.14 5.30 22.26
C GLY A 100 4.78 6.42 23.08
N TYR A 101 5.28 7.48 22.41
CA TYR A 101 5.88 8.62 23.11
C TYR A 101 4.87 9.48 23.87
N LEU A 102 3.68 9.69 23.29
CA LEU A 102 2.65 10.57 23.87
C LEU A 102 1.82 9.89 24.97
N SER A 103 1.76 8.55 24.97
CA SER A 103 0.99 7.80 25.97
C SER A 103 1.45 8.08 27.41
N ASP A 104 2.73 8.37 27.60
CA ASP A 104 3.30 8.70 28.93
C ASP A 104 3.08 10.16 29.34
N LYS A 105 2.49 11.00 28.45
CA LYS A 105 2.40 12.46 28.64
C LYS A 105 0.96 12.99 28.49
N ILE A 106 -0.03 12.18 28.78
CA ILE A 106 -1.47 12.47 28.56
C ILE A 106 -2.01 13.63 29.38
N ASP A 107 -1.34 14.00 30.47
CA ASP A 107 -1.83 15.01 31.43
C ASP A 107 -1.89 16.44 30.85
N ALA A 108 -1.18 16.73 29.77
CA ALA A 108 -1.20 18.02 29.11
C ALA A 108 -2.18 18.02 27.89
N ALA A 109 -2.81 19.14 27.64
CA ALA A 109 -3.83 19.29 26.57
C ALA A 109 -3.28 19.02 25.15
N THR A 110 -2.10 19.55 24.83
CA THR A 110 -1.46 19.40 23.51
C THR A 110 -1.08 17.94 23.21
N PRO A 111 -0.38 17.20 24.07
CA PRO A 111 -0.10 15.77 23.85
C PRO A 111 -1.37 14.93 23.67
N ARG A 112 -2.47 15.28 24.33
CA ARG A 112 -3.73 14.56 24.19
C ARG A 112 -4.35 14.73 22.80
N SER A 113 -4.34 15.94 22.24
CA SER A 113 -4.84 16.19 20.88
C SER A 113 -3.96 15.51 19.83
N ASP A 114 -2.64 15.53 19.99
CA ASP A 114 -1.68 14.89 19.12
C ASP A 114 -1.81 13.35 19.17
N LEU A 115 -2.09 12.78 20.35
CA LEU A 115 -2.35 11.35 20.51
C LEU A 115 -3.60 10.91 19.73
N ILE A 116 -4.67 11.68 19.78
CA ILE A 116 -5.90 11.40 19.01
C ILE A 116 -5.59 11.45 17.51
N THR A 117 -4.91 12.49 17.06
CA THR A 117 -4.52 12.66 15.64
C THR A 117 -3.62 11.52 15.17
N ALA A 118 -2.62 11.11 15.98
CA ALA A 118 -1.74 10.00 15.67
C ALA A 118 -2.50 8.66 15.60
N SER A 119 -3.48 8.43 16.49
CA SER A 119 -4.30 7.22 16.49
C SER A 119 -5.20 7.14 15.26
N LEU A 120 -5.84 8.26 14.88
CA LEU A 120 -6.64 8.33 13.65
C LEU A 120 -5.78 8.17 12.39
N SER A 121 -4.58 8.75 12.38
CA SER A 121 -3.62 8.58 11.30
C SER A 121 -3.19 7.11 11.15
N PHE A 122 -2.90 6.43 12.26
CA PHE A 122 -2.59 5.01 12.28
C PHE A 122 -3.73 4.17 11.67
N GLY A 123 -4.97 4.41 12.08
CA GLY A 123 -6.15 3.74 11.50
C GLY A 123 -6.27 3.97 10.00
N SER A 124 -6.04 5.20 9.52
CA SER A 124 -6.06 5.53 8.10
C SER A 124 -4.94 4.82 7.31
N CYS A 125 -3.75 4.67 7.90
CA CYS A 125 -2.65 3.91 7.31
C CYS A 125 -2.98 2.42 7.19
N LEU A 126 -3.65 1.82 8.18
CA LEU A 126 -4.09 0.42 8.08
C LEU A 126 -5.10 0.22 6.96
N ILE A 127 -6.04 1.16 6.78
CA ILE A 127 -7.01 1.14 5.68
C ILE A 127 -6.29 1.24 4.33
N LEU A 128 -5.29 2.11 4.20
CA LEU A 128 -4.46 2.23 3.00
C LEU A 128 -3.70 0.93 2.69
N ILE A 129 -3.06 0.33 3.70
CA ILE A 129 -2.36 -0.95 3.53
C ILE A 129 -3.33 -2.04 3.05
N ALA A 130 -4.52 -2.13 3.66
CA ALA A 130 -5.53 -3.10 3.26
C ALA A 130 -6.01 -2.89 1.82
N ALA A 131 -6.24 -1.63 1.41
CA ALA A 131 -6.61 -1.27 0.04
C ALA A 131 -5.50 -1.62 -0.97
N ALA A 132 -4.24 -1.33 -0.64
CA ALA A 132 -3.08 -1.65 -1.46
C ALA A 132 -2.90 -3.17 -1.63
N LEU A 133 -3.02 -3.95 -0.55
CA LEU A 133 -2.96 -5.42 -0.62
C LEU A 133 -4.14 -6.00 -1.40
N PHE A 134 -5.32 -5.39 -1.27
CA PHE A 134 -6.49 -5.76 -2.08
C PHE A 134 -6.24 -5.50 -3.56
N LEU A 135 -5.67 -4.35 -3.92
CA LEU A 135 -5.29 -4.04 -5.30
C LEU A 135 -4.24 -5.03 -5.83
N GLU A 136 -3.20 -5.35 -5.03
CA GLU A 136 -2.20 -6.38 -5.39
C GLU A 136 -2.86 -7.73 -5.64
N TYR A 137 -3.82 -8.13 -4.78
CA TYR A 137 -4.57 -9.37 -4.95
C TYR A 137 -5.40 -9.37 -6.24
N CYS A 138 -6.06 -8.26 -6.56
CA CYS A 138 -6.86 -8.12 -7.78
C CYS A 138 -6.01 -8.19 -9.06
N CYS A 139 -4.74 -7.74 -9.00
CA CYS A 139 -3.80 -7.81 -10.11
C CYS A 139 -3.20 -9.21 -10.35
N ARG A 140 -3.47 -10.18 -9.46
CA ARG A 140 -3.01 -11.55 -9.67
C ARG A 140 -3.91 -12.23 -10.69
N VAL A 141 -3.34 -12.54 -11.85
CA VAL A 141 -3.98 -13.46 -12.81
C VAL A 141 -3.96 -14.86 -12.20
N PRO A 142 -5.10 -15.56 -12.09
CA PRO A 142 -5.11 -16.96 -11.73
C PRO A 142 -4.17 -17.71 -12.70
N ARG A 143 -3.19 -18.46 -12.18
CA ARG A 143 -2.51 -19.45 -12.98
C ARG A 143 -3.52 -20.55 -13.18
N ASP A 144 -3.84 -20.85 -14.45
CA ASP A 144 -4.58 -22.05 -14.78
C ASP A 144 -3.78 -23.26 -14.23
N PRO A 145 -4.38 -24.07 -13.34
CA PRO A 145 -3.70 -25.27 -12.84
C PRO A 145 -3.36 -26.26 -13.95
N ASP A 146 -4.04 -26.15 -15.08
CA ASP A 146 -3.92 -27.02 -16.26
C ASP A 146 -3.10 -26.39 -17.39
N GLY A 147 -2.23 -25.41 -17.08
CA GLY A 147 -1.31 -24.81 -18.03
C GLY A 147 -0.46 -25.88 -18.68
N ASN A 148 -0.95 -26.40 -19.83
CA ASN A 148 -0.25 -27.33 -20.68
C ASN A 148 1.11 -26.71 -21.02
N PRO A 149 2.24 -27.42 -20.80
CA PRO A 149 3.58 -26.94 -21.16
C PRO A 149 3.73 -26.59 -22.65
N ASP A 150 2.79 -27.02 -23.48
CA ASP A 150 2.80 -26.84 -24.94
C ASP A 150 2.19 -25.48 -25.40
N ASP A 151 1.64 -24.65 -24.50
CA ASP A 151 1.17 -23.29 -24.79
C ASP A 151 2.27 -22.22 -24.69
N GLU A 152 3.53 -22.61 -24.85
CA GLU A 152 4.62 -21.66 -25.04
C GLU A 152 4.37 -20.89 -26.34
N PRO A 153 4.30 -19.54 -26.34
CA PRO A 153 4.07 -18.76 -27.55
C PRO A 153 5.13 -19.15 -28.58
N ALA A 154 4.68 -19.72 -29.68
CA ALA A 154 5.56 -20.12 -30.78
C ALA A 154 6.54 -18.98 -31.08
N PRO A 155 7.85 -19.23 -31.17
CA PRO A 155 8.81 -18.19 -31.44
C PRO A 155 8.41 -17.47 -32.75
N PRO A 156 8.57 -16.15 -32.83
CA PRO A 156 8.14 -15.37 -33.99
C PRO A 156 8.74 -16.00 -35.25
N ARG A 157 7.87 -16.45 -36.16
CA ARG A 157 8.29 -17.00 -37.45
C ARG A 157 9.17 -15.95 -38.12
N ARG A 158 10.46 -16.25 -38.25
CA ARG A 158 11.34 -15.44 -39.07
C ARG A 158 10.76 -15.43 -40.49
N SER A 159 10.35 -14.24 -40.94
CA SER A 159 9.92 -14.06 -42.32
C SER A 159 11.08 -14.43 -43.27
N PRO A 160 10.84 -15.26 -44.31
CA PRO A 160 11.90 -15.75 -45.20
C PRO A 160 12.24 -14.73 -46.32
N PHE A 161 12.03 -13.43 -46.08
CA PHE A 161 12.36 -12.41 -47.09
C PHE A 161 13.53 -11.56 -46.61
N HIS A 162 14.72 -12.04 -46.86
CA HIS A 162 15.93 -11.28 -47.14
C HIS A 162 16.74 -12.03 -48.18
N ASN A 163 16.49 -11.69 -49.42
CA ASN A 163 17.47 -11.73 -50.48
C ASN A 163 17.59 -10.29 -51.01
#